data_84c0711e41a1e5f21e7ddc01de29179f
#
_entry.id   84c0711e41a1e5f21e7ddc01de29179f
#
_cell.length_a   1.000
_cell.length_b   1.000
_cell.length_c   1.000
_cell.angle_alpha   90.00
_cell.angle_beta   90.00
_cell.angle_gamma   90.00
#
_symmetry.space_group_name_H-M   'P 1'
#
loop_
_entity.id
_entity.type
_entity.pdbx_description
1 polymer ?
#
loop_
_entity_poly.entity_id
_entity_poly.type
_entity_poly.pdbx_seq_one_letter_code
_entity_poly.pdbx_strand_id
1 'polypeptide(L)'
;MTYCGVKISSVRGVLLGALLTVFMCACSPKGNKSIANSLESVQCVDLADTLRVDTLNFGRVRKGDTVFRTFAIGNSSNAPIVVTGTETVCGCLNLDYPKNPVAAGTRAEATMKFYSSGYNYFPPRSFYIRTTYSNIPHQIVVIADIVE
;
A
#
# COMPACT_ATOMS: atom_id res chain seq x y z
N MET A 1 3.61 -11.01 -10.64
CA MET A 1 3.89 -9.91 -9.70
C MET A 1 3.84 -8.61 -10.48
N THR A 2 2.75 -7.88 -10.38
CA THR A 2 2.55 -6.64 -11.16
C THR A 2 2.96 -5.46 -10.28
N TYR A 3 4.04 -4.80 -10.67
CA TYR A 3 4.51 -3.59 -10.00
C TYR A 3 3.54 -2.44 -10.29
N CYS A 4 3.12 -1.73 -9.25
CA CYS A 4 2.48 -0.43 -9.38
C CYS A 4 3.45 0.50 -10.12
N GLY A 5 3.20 0.73 -11.42
CA GLY A 5 4.18 1.34 -12.31
C GLY A 5 4.50 2.79 -12.00
N VAL A 6 5.58 3.01 -11.26
CA VAL A 6 6.24 4.32 -11.19
C VAL A 6 7.29 4.35 -12.32
N LYS A 7 7.03 5.11 -13.38
CA LYS A 7 8.05 5.45 -14.38
C LYS A 7 9.10 6.34 -13.72
N ILE A 8 10.26 5.78 -13.42
CA ILE A 8 11.44 6.58 -13.08
C ILE A 8 11.96 7.18 -14.39
N SER A 9 11.72 8.46 -14.61
CA SER A 9 12.36 9.21 -15.70
C SER A 9 13.86 9.31 -15.42
N SER A 10 14.65 8.51 -16.14
CA SER A 10 16.10 8.61 -16.15
C SER A 10 16.50 9.92 -16.81
N VAL A 11 16.91 10.90 -16.03
CA VAL A 11 17.57 12.11 -16.55
C VAL A 11 19.03 11.73 -16.87
N ARG A 12 19.30 11.50 -18.15
CA ARG A 12 20.67 11.49 -18.70
C ARG A 12 21.15 12.92 -18.79
N GLY A 13 21.90 13.38 -17.84
CA GLY A 13 22.64 14.65 -17.87
C GLY A 13 24.10 14.41 -18.19
N VAL A 14 24.54 15.08 -19.21
CA VAL A 14 25.80 15.14 -19.96
C VAL A 14 27.00 15.39 -19.06
N LEU A 15 28.09 14.65 -19.35
CA LEU A 15 29.50 14.94 -18.97
C LEU A 15 29.96 16.30 -19.46
N LEU A 16 30.60 17.09 -18.63
CA LEU A 16 31.86 17.79 -18.97
C LEU A 16 32.68 18.08 -17.71
N GLY A 17 33.95 17.75 -17.78
CA GLY A 17 34.86 17.70 -16.69
C GLY A 17 35.38 19.06 -16.19
N ALA A 18 35.98 19.01 -15.01
CA ALA A 18 37.20 19.72 -14.64
C ALA A 18 37.69 19.23 -13.27
N LEU A 19 38.92 18.84 -13.28
CA LEU A 19 39.86 18.52 -12.23
C LEU A 19 39.97 19.65 -11.19
N LEU A 20 39.95 19.37 -9.88
CA LEU A 20 40.94 19.82 -8.88
C LEU A 20 40.57 19.41 -7.45
N THR A 21 41.51 18.66 -6.85
CA THR A 21 42.06 18.67 -5.47
C THR A 21 41.12 18.55 -4.27
N VAL A 22 41.20 17.37 -3.65
CA VAL A 22 41.49 17.02 -2.25
C VAL A 22 41.17 18.09 -1.19
N PHE A 23 40.16 17.79 -0.36
CA PHE A 23 40.22 18.09 1.07
C PHE A 23 39.45 16.98 1.83
N MET A 24 40.26 16.16 2.53
CA MET A 24 39.77 15.16 3.47
C MET A 24 39.13 15.87 4.66
N CYS A 25 37.82 15.78 4.80
CA CYS A 25 37.17 15.96 6.09
C CYS A 25 36.31 14.74 6.34
N ALA A 26 36.85 13.80 7.10
CA ALA A 26 36.16 12.64 7.60
C ALA A 26 35.17 13.10 8.69
N CYS A 27 33.96 13.43 8.32
CA CYS A 27 32.80 13.40 9.21
C CYS A 27 31.91 12.26 8.76
N SER A 28 32.03 11.12 9.43
CA SER A 28 31.03 10.05 9.35
C SER A 28 29.74 10.55 10.00
N PRO A 29 28.66 10.80 9.27
CA PRO A 29 27.36 10.81 9.88
C PRO A 29 27.05 9.35 10.22
N LYS A 30 26.85 9.05 11.51
CA LYS A 30 26.19 7.82 11.95
C LYS A 30 24.89 7.74 11.15
N GLY A 31 24.89 6.89 10.14
CA GLY A 31 23.72 6.65 9.32
C GLY A 31 22.58 6.18 10.21
N ASN A 32 21.60 7.02 10.35
CA ASN A 32 20.25 6.59 10.67
C ASN A 32 19.92 5.50 9.67
N LYS A 33 19.86 4.28 10.14
CA LYS A 33 19.43 3.12 9.36
C LYS A 33 17.99 3.41 8.96
N SER A 34 17.89 4.04 7.81
CA SER A 34 16.63 4.41 7.17
C SER A 34 15.78 3.16 7.06
N ILE A 35 14.56 3.24 7.57
CA ILE A 35 13.46 2.27 7.48
C ILE A 35 13.04 2.03 6.00
N ALA A 36 13.87 2.39 5.05
CA ALA A 36 13.60 2.29 3.61
C ALA A 36 13.60 0.85 3.06
N ASN A 37 14.10 -0.15 3.81
CA ASN A 37 14.21 -1.53 3.30
C ASN A 37 12.99 -2.42 3.63
N SER A 38 11.95 -1.89 4.29
CA SER A 38 10.73 -2.68 4.59
C SER A 38 9.60 -2.47 3.59
N LEU A 39 9.75 -1.61 2.60
CA LEU A 39 8.69 -1.27 1.64
C LEU A 39 8.68 -2.14 0.37
N GLU A 40 9.66 -3.03 0.18
CA GLU A 40 9.72 -3.85 -1.05
C GLU A 40 8.73 -5.01 -1.08
N SER A 41 8.09 -5.35 0.03
CA SER A 41 7.05 -6.39 0.08
C SER A 41 5.64 -5.84 0.35
N VAL A 42 5.46 -4.53 0.36
CA VAL A 42 4.14 -3.94 0.58
C VAL A 42 3.29 -4.15 -0.67
N GLN A 43 2.28 -4.98 -0.55
CA GLN A 43 1.27 -5.15 -1.58
C GLN A 43 0.71 -3.78 -1.97
N CYS A 44 0.67 -3.49 -3.28
CA CYS A 44 0.10 -2.26 -3.79
C CYS A 44 -1.24 -2.54 -4.47
N VAL A 45 -2.27 -1.84 -4.02
CA VAL A 45 -3.61 -1.82 -4.61
C VAL A 45 -3.71 -0.58 -5.48
N ASP A 46 -3.88 -0.75 -6.80
CA ASP A 46 -4.01 0.38 -7.71
C ASP A 46 -5.47 0.82 -7.84
N LEU A 47 -5.78 2.00 -7.34
CA LEU A 47 -7.14 2.55 -7.38
C LEU A 47 -7.65 2.86 -8.78
N ALA A 48 -6.77 2.97 -9.77
CA ALA A 48 -7.14 3.19 -11.16
C ALA A 48 -7.45 1.89 -11.92
N ASP A 49 -7.07 0.73 -11.38
CA ASP A 49 -7.36 -0.58 -11.97
C ASP A 49 -8.58 -1.23 -11.26
N THR A 50 -9.78 -0.80 -11.62
CA THR A 50 -11.03 -1.28 -11.01
C THR A 50 -11.48 -2.66 -11.49
N LEU A 51 -10.84 -3.21 -12.54
CA LEU A 51 -11.15 -4.56 -13.04
C LEU A 51 -10.32 -5.63 -12.32
N ARG A 52 -9.28 -5.23 -11.65
CA ARG A 52 -8.41 -6.14 -10.87
C ARG A 52 -9.01 -6.40 -9.50
N VAL A 53 -8.99 -7.66 -9.10
CA VAL A 53 -9.29 -8.08 -7.73
C VAL A 53 -7.98 -8.33 -7.00
N ASP A 54 -7.70 -7.56 -5.96
CA ASP A 54 -6.55 -7.77 -5.11
C ASP A 54 -6.85 -8.71 -3.95
N THR A 55 -5.84 -9.38 -3.41
CA THR A 55 -5.98 -10.26 -2.26
C THR A 55 -5.09 -9.78 -1.12
N LEU A 56 -5.68 -9.57 0.05
CA LEU A 56 -4.97 -9.22 1.27
C LEU A 56 -4.99 -10.42 2.23
N ASN A 57 -3.82 -11.01 2.47
CA ASN A 57 -3.69 -12.18 3.33
C ASN A 57 -3.16 -11.78 4.71
N PHE A 58 -3.94 -12.01 5.76
CA PHE A 58 -3.51 -11.82 7.14
C PHE A 58 -2.67 -12.98 7.69
N GLY A 59 -2.64 -14.12 6.98
CA GLY A 59 -1.95 -15.32 7.42
C GLY A 59 -2.65 -15.96 8.62
N ARG A 60 -1.86 -16.57 9.52
CA ARG A 60 -2.38 -17.19 10.75
C ARG A 60 -2.67 -16.13 11.80
N VAL A 61 -3.91 -16.09 12.25
CA VAL A 61 -4.41 -15.12 13.24
C VAL A 61 -5.00 -15.88 14.40
N ARG A 62 -4.56 -15.57 15.62
CA ARG A 62 -5.13 -16.21 16.82
C ARG A 62 -6.55 -15.70 17.04
N LYS A 63 -7.45 -16.60 17.40
CA LYS A 63 -8.83 -16.27 17.75
C LYS A 63 -8.88 -15.24 18.88
N GLY A 64 -9.66 -14.19 18.70
CA GLY A 64 -9.80 -13.09 19.65
C GLY A 64 -8.83 -11.93 19.42
N ASP A 65 -7.80 -12.11 18.58
CA ASP A 65 -6.83 -11.06 18.30
C ASP A 65 -7.39 -9.99 17.36
N THR A 66 -6.82 -8.81 17.48
CA THR A 66 -6.97 -7.72 16.53
C THR A 66 -5.66 -7.54 15.80
N VAL A 67 -5.66 -7.75 14.51
CA VAL A 67 -4.46 -7.67 13.68
C VAL A 67 -4.56 -6.60 12.62
N PHE A 68 -3.40 -6.08 12.23
CA PHE A 68 -3.28 -4.99 11.28
C PHE A 68 -2.43 -5.43 10.08
N ARG A 69 -2.82 -4.96 8.90
CA ARG A 69 -2.03 -5.16 7.69
C ARG A 69 -1.96 -3.84 6.93
N THR A 70 -0.75 -3.32 6.83
CA THR A 70 -0.47 -2.10 6.07
C THR A 70 -0.10 -2.46 4.63
N PHE A 71 -0.62 -1.70 3.68
CA PHE A 71 -0.36 -1.85 2.25
C PHE A 71 -0.39 -0.46 1.58
N ALA A 72 0.17 -0.38 0.37
CA ALA A 72 0.12 0.84 -0.40
C ALA A 72 -1.16 0.88 -1.25
N ILE A 73 -1.80 2.03 -1.32
CA ILE A 73 -2.76 2.36 -2.36
C ILE A 73 -2.09 3.27 -3.37
N GLY A 74 -2.14 2.90 -4.65
CA GLY A 74 -1.51 3.61 -5.75
C GLY A 74 -2.53 4.27 -6.65
N ASN A 75 -2.08 5.25 -7.42
CA ASN A 75 -2.85 5.91 -8.45
C ASN A 75 -2.03 5.95 -9.74
N SER A 76 -2.28 4.99 -10.63
CA SER A 76 -1.61 4.93 -11.95
C SER A 76 -2.26 5.83 -13.00
N SER A 77 -3.35 6.52 -12.67
CA SER A 77 -4.02 7.45 -13.58
C SER A 77 -3.26 8.77 -13.71
N ASN A 78 -3.75 9.64 -14.58
CA ASN A 78 -3.20 10.98 -14.81
C ASN A 78 -3.86 12.10 -13.99
N ALA A 79 -4.81 11.77 -13.12
CA ALA A 79 -5.53 12.72 -12.29
C ALA A 79 -5.54 12.25 -10.81
N PRO A 80 -5.69 13.14 -9.84
CA PRO A 80 -5.82 12.77 -8.43
C PRO A 80 -7.06 11.91 -8.18
N ILE A 81 -6.93 10.88 -7.32
CA ILE A 81 -8.03 10.00 -6.90
C ILE A 81 -8.29 10.20 -5.40
N VAL A 82 -9.56 10.40 -5.06
CA VAL A 82 -10.00 10.44 -3.65
C VAL A 82 -10.73 9.15 -3.31
N VAL A 83 -10.41 8.55 -2.16
CA VAL A 83 -11.20 7.47 -1.58
C VAL A 83 -12.43 8.10 -0.92
N THR A 84 -13.61 7.79 -1.43
CA THR A 84 -14.88 8.36 -0.98
C THR A 84 -15.58 7.50 0.09
N GLY A 85 -15.22 6.23 0.18
CA GLY A 85 -15.79 5.33 1.16
C GLY A 85 -15.31 3.90 1.02
N THR A 86 -15.72 3.06 1.96
CA THR A 86 -15.43 1.63 1.98
C THR A 86 -16.68 0.84 2.32
N GLU A 87 -16.81 -0.37 1.78
CA GLU A 87 -17.91 -1.29 2.05
C GLU A 87 -17.38 -2.69 2.33
N THR A 88 -17.98 -3.35 3.29
CA THR A 88 -17.67 -4.74 3.62
C THR A 88 -18.92 -5.47 4.09
N VAL A 89 -18.94 -6.79 3.91
CA VAL A 89 -20.05 -7.65 4.34
C VAL A 89 -19.95 -8.03 5.83
N CYS A 90 -18.90 -7.64 6.54
CA CYS A 90 -18.76 -7.91 7.98
C CYS A 90 -18.22 -6.69 8.73
N GLY A 91 -18.66 -6.48 9.96
CA GLY A 91 -18.08 -5.50 10.86
C GLY A 91 -16.68 -5.85 11.39
N CYS A 92 -16.11 -6.98 10.91
CA CYS A 92 -14.82 -7.50 11.33
C CYS A 92 -13.63 -6.85 10.63
N LEU A 93 -13.85 -6.09 9.55
CA LEU A 93 -12.85 -5.39 8.77
C LEU A 93 -13.07 -3.88 8.82
N ASN A 94 -12.00 -3.14 9.02
CA ASN A 94 -12.00 -1.69 8.96
C ASN A 94 -10.74 -1.22 8.24
N LEU A 95 -10.87 -0.23 7.34
CA LEU A 95 -9.76 0.36 6.60
C LEU A 95 -9.53 1.79 7.07
N ASP A 96 -8.34 2.04 7.57
CA ASP A 96 -7.81 3.38 7.71
C ASP A 96 -7.06 3.75 6.42
N TYR A 97 -7.45 4.86 5.81
CA TYR A 97 -6.96 5.31 4.52
C TYR A 97 -6.79 6.83 4.50
N PRO A 98 -5.88 7.36 3.65
CA PRO A 98 -5.65 8.79 3.54
C PRO A 98 -6.93 9.51 3.08
N LYS A 99 -7.26 10.61 3.77
CA LYS A 99 -8.41 11.46 3.44
C LYS A 99 -8.08 12.47 2.34
N ASN A 100 -6.78 12.71 2.11
CA ASN A 100 -6.30 13.58 1.04
C ASN A 100 -6.28 12.83 -0.29
N PRO A 101 -6.42 13.54 -1.43
CA PRO A 101 -6.28 12.92 -2.75
C PRO A 101 -4.93 12.24 -2.94
N VAL A 102 -4.94 11.03 -3.50
CA VAL A 102 -3.73 10.36 -3.97
C VAL A 102 -3.38 10.95 -5.33
N ALA A 103 -2.28 11.68 -5.40
CA ALA A 103 -1.88 12.36 -6.63
C ALA A 103 -1.53 11.36 -7.75
N ALA A 104 -1.61 11.80 -9.00
CA ALA A 104 -1.26 10.98 -10.16
C ALA A 104 0.15 10.41 -10.05
N GLY A 105 0.32 9.11 -10.30
CA GLY A 105 1.60 8.41 -10.25
C GLY A 105 2.18 8.23 -8.84
N THR A 106 1.45 8.55 -7.78
CA THR A 106 1.93 8.43 -6.40
C THR A 106 1.28 7.28 -5.64
N ARG A 107 1.77 7.05 -4.43
CA ARG A 107 1.24 6.05 -3.49
C ARG A 107 0.98 6.70 -2.14
N ALA A 108 0.00 6.14 -1.43
CA ALA A 108 -0.29 6.48 -0.05
C ALA A 108 -0.44 5.19 0.77
N GLU A 109 -0.28 5.29 2.07
CA GLU A 109 -0.42 4.15 2.97
C GLU A 109 -1.87 3.98 3.40
N ALA A 110 -2.30 2.72 3.48
CA ALA A 110 -3.57 2.32 4.07
C ALA A 110 -3.34 1.14 5.01
N THR A 111 -4.11 1.08 6.10
CA THR A 111 -4.01 0.00 7.08
C THR A 111 -5.37 -0.66 7.27
N MET A 112 -5.44 -1.95 6.94
CA MET A 112 -6.62 -2.75 7.23
C MET A 112 -6.50 -3.39 8.61
N LYS A 113 -7.54 -3.24 9.40
CA LYS A 113 -7.70 -3.83 10.72
C LYS A 113 -8.69 -4.98 10.63
N PHE A 114 -8.32 -6.11 11.18
CA PHE A 114 -9.15 -7.30 11.25
C PHE A 114 -9.38 -7.71 12.71
N TYR A 115 -10.63 -7.89 13.08
CA TYR A 115 -11.08 -8.38 14.38
C TYR A 115 -11.44 -9.85 14.25
N SER A 116 -10.65 -10.75 14.83
CA SER A 116 -10.87 -12.20 14.74
C SER A 116 -11.81 -12.75 15.81
N SER A 117 -12.25 -11.91 16.75
CA SER A 117 -13.18 -12.31 17.80
C SER A 117 -14.51 -12.80 17.23
N GLY A 118 -14.98 -13.95 17.72
CA GLY A 118 -16.22 -14.57 17.23
C GLY A 118 -16.08 -15.48 16.01
N TYR A 119 -14.86 -15.62 15.45
CA TYR A 119 -14.61 -16.49 14.31
C TYR A 119 -13.80 -17.73 14.75
N ASN A 120 -14.29 -18.94 14.42
CA ASN A 120 -13.51 -20.18 14.42
C ASN A 120 -12.91 -20.47 13.06
N TYR A 121 -13.50 -19.88 12.02
CA TYR A 121 -13.09 -19.98 10.63
C TYR A 121 -13.44 -18.65 9.94
N PHE A 122 -12.56 -18.15 9.10
CA PHE A 122 -12.78 -16.92 8.34
C PHE A 122 -12.80 -17.24 6.85
N PRO A 123 -13.99 -17.35 6.23
CA PRO A 123 -14.07 -17.53 4.78
C PRO A 123 -13.57 -16.27 4.07
N PRO A 124 -13.06 -16.39 2.82
CA PRO A 124 -12.71 -15.22 2.03
C PRO A 124 -13.84 -14.17 2.01
N ARG A 125 -13.50 -12.92 2.31
CA ARG A 125 -14.46 -11.81 2.38
C ARG A 125 -14.08 -10.72 1.40
N SER A 126 -15.07 -10.22 0.68
CA SER A 126 -14.90 -9.06 -0.19
C SER A 126 -14.96 -7.77 0.64
N PHE A 127 -14.03 -6.90 0.36
CA PHE A 127 -13.94 -5.53 0.84
C PHE A 127 -13.86 -4.61 -0.37
N TYR A 128 -14.61 -3.52 -0.36
CA TYR A 128 -14.72 -2.62 -1.50
C TYR A 128 -14.24 -1.22 -1.12
N ILE A 129 -13.46 -0.60 -2.00
CA ILE A 129 -13.01 0.78 -1.89
C ILE A 129 -13.69 1.59 -2.99
N ARG A 130 -14.49 2.59 -2.60
CA ARG A 130 -15.10 3.55 -3.52
C ARG A 130 -14.18 4.74 -3.72
N THR A 131 -14.10 5.22 -4.96
CA THR A 131 -13.23 6.34 -5.32
C THR A 131 -13.93 7.32 -6.23
N THR A 132 -13.32 8.49 -6.44
CA THR A 132 -13.76 9.46 -7.45
C THR A 132 -13.40 9.06 -8.88
N TYR A 133 -12.59 8.02 -9.06
CA TYR A 133 -12.09 7.60 -10.36
C TYR A 133 -13.14 6.83 -11.18
N SER A 134 -13.92 5.97 -10.51
CA SER A 134 -14.88 5.09 -11.17
C SER A 134 -16.10 4.83 -10.28
N ASN A 135 -17.24 4.60 -10.92
CA ASN A 135 -18.45 4.10 -10.24
C ASN A 135 -18.32 2.62 -9.84
N ILE A 136 -17.36 1.89 -10.41
CA ILE A 136 -17.05 0.51 -10.05
C ILE A 136 -16.09 0.55 -8.87
N PRO A 137 -16.46 0.00 -7.69
CA PRO A 137 -15.56 -0.01 -6.55
C PRO A 137 -14.40 -0.98 -6.78
N HIS A 138 -13.22 -0.64 -6.27
CA HIS A 138 -12.08 -1.56 -6.27
C HIS A 138 -12.31 -2.67 -5.25
N GLN A 139 -12.16 -3.94 -5.67
CA GLN A 139 -12.41 -5.10 -4.82
C GLN A 139 -11.10 -5.66 -4.24
N ILE A 140 -11.10 -5.89 -2.93
CA ILE A 140 -10.05 -6.63 -2.23
C ILE A 140 -10.68 -7.87 -1.60
N VAL A 141 -10.13 -9.04 -1.87
CA VAL A 141 -10.49 -10.27 -1.15
C VAL A 141 -9.58 -10.43 0.04
N VAL A 142 -10.17 -10.47 1.22
CA VAL A 142 -9.45 -10.64 2.49
C VAL A 142 -9.52 -12.10 2.91
N ILE A 143 -8.36 -12.67 3.24
CA ILE A 143 -8.23 -14.05 3.72
C ILE A 143 -7.41 -14.09 5.01
N ALA A 144 -7.77 -14.99 5.91
CA ALA A 144 -7.05 -15.27 7.15
C ALA A 144 -7.26 -16.73 7.56
N ASP A 145 -6.27 -17.31 8.24
CA ASP A 145 -6.33 -18.63 8.84
C ASP A 145 -6.45 -18.46 10.37
N ILE A 146 -7.63 -18.78 10.93
CA ILE A 146 -7.89 -18.61 12.37
C ILE A 146 -7.35 -19.84 13.11
N VAL A 147 -6.49 -19.56 14.10
CA VAL A 147 -5.89 -20.58 14.98
C VAL A 147 -6.23 -20.28 16.43
N GLU A 148 -6.25 -21.31 17.27
CA GLU A 148 -6.48 -21.19 18.72
C GLU A 148 -5.27 -20.64 19.48
#